data_bc92f180caedd2de079684623ab9fddc
#
_entry.id   bc92f180caedd2de079684623ab9fddc
#
_cell.length_a   1.000
_cell.length_b   1.000
_cell.length_c   1.000
_cell.angle_alpha   90.00
_cell.angle_beta   90.00
_cell.angle_gamma   90.00
#
_symmetry.space_group_name_H-M   'P 1'
#
loop_
_entity.id
_entity.type
_entity.pdbx_description
1 polymer ?
#
loop_
_entity_poly.entity_id
_entity_poly.type
_entity_poly.pdbx_seq_one_letter_code
_entity_poly.pdbx_strand_id
1 'polypeptide(L)'
;MEINTYRYNELTTNQLYSILKLRAEVFVVEQNCAYQDLDNKDNKALHLIGERNNEIIAYTRIFKKGDYFTNSSIGRVLVKKEFRKKELGKVIMEKSIEIIKKKH
;
A
#
# COMPACT_ATOMS: atom_id res chain seq x y z
N MET A 1 13.00 8.48 -1.61
CA MET A 1 11.75 7.79 -2.02
C MET A 1 10.68 8.82 -2.27
N GLU A 2 10.04 8.73 -3.40
CA GLU A 2 8.93 9.62 -3.75
C GLU A 2 7.62 8.92 -3.41
N ILE A 3 6.72 9.60 -2.69
CA ILE A 3 5.46 9.02 -2.22
C ILE A 3 4.29 9.76 -2.84
N ASN A 4 3.41 9.02 -3.50
CA ASN A 4 2.20 9.57 -4.11
C ASN A 4 0.99 8.72 -3.76
N THR A 5 -0.18 9.36 -3.76
CA THR A 5 -1.45 8.73 -3.42
C THR A 5 -2.32 8.62 -4.67
N TYR A 6 -2.93 7.46 -4.87
CA TYR A 6 -3.78 7.20 -6.03
C TYR A 6 -5.10 6.58 -5.60
N ARG A 7 -6.18 6.95 -6.26
CA ARG A 7 -7.41 6.19 -6.23
C ARG A 7 -7.22 4.99 -7.16
N TYR A 8 -8.04 3.97 -7.00
CA TYR A 8 -7.96 2.77 -7.83
C TYR A 8 -7.98 3.09 -9.33
N ASN A 9 -8.92 3.95 -9.74
CA ASN A 9 -9.07 4.29 -11.16
C ASN A 9 -7.97 5.22 -11.70
N GLU A 10 -7.11 5.74 -10.85
CA GLU A 10 -5.96 6.54 -11.26
C GLU A 10 -4.71 5.70 -11.47
N LEU A 11 -4.72 4.46 -11.03
CA LEU A 11 -3.59 3.54 -11.21
C LEU A 11 -3.50 3.09 -12.66
N THR A 12 -2.30 3.08 -13.22
CA THR A 12 -2.08 2.45 -14.52
C THR A 12 -2.12 0.94 -14.34
N THR A 13 -2.31 0.22 -15.44
CA THR A 13 -2.27 -1.24 -15.43
C THR A 13 -0.94 -1.75 -14.86
N ASN A 14 0.17 -1.11 -15.27
CA ASN A 14 1.50 -1.50 -14.80
C ASN A 14 1.68 -1.24 -13.31
N GLN A 15 1.18 -0.11 -12.81
CA GLN A 15 1.23 0.19 -11.37
C GLN A 15 0.45 -0.84 -10.57
N LEU A 16 -0.77 -1.13 -11.01
CA LEU A 16 -1.61 -2.12 -10.31
C LEU A 16 -0.94 -3.49 -10.31
N TYR A 17 -0.41 -3.92 -11.44
CA TYR A 17 0.27 -5.21 -11.51
C TYR A 17 1.47 -5.27 -10.56
N SER A 18 2.27 -4.21 -10.52
CA SER A 18 3.45 -4.12 -9.65
C SER A 18 3.07 -4.16 -8.17
N ILE A 19 1.99 -3.45 -7.81
CA ILE A 19 1.47 -3.46 -6.44
C ILE A 19 1.04 -4.86 -6.04
N LEU A 20 0.24 -5.52 -6.87
CA LEU A 20 -0.28 -6.84 -6.55
C LEU A 20 0.83 -7.89 -6.46
N LYS A 21 1.82 -7.79 -7.34
CA LYS A 21 2.98 -8.66 -7.32
C LYS A 21 3.77 -8.49 -6.02
N LEU A 22 4.01 -7.24 -5.61
CA LEU A 22 4.75 -6.94 -4.40
C LEU A 22 3.99 -7.39 -3.15
N ARG A 23 2.67 -7.22 -3.13
CA ARG A 23 1.83 -7.70 -2.03
C ARG A 23 1.89 -9.22 -1.90
N ALA A 24 1.81 -9.94 -3.02
CA ALA A 24 1.92 -11.39 -3.00
C ALA A 24 3.29 -11.83 -2.51
N GLU A 25 4.34 -11.15 -2.97
CA GLU A 25 5.72 -11.46 -2.56
C GLU A 25 5.91 -11.31 -1.05
N VAL A 26 5.42 -10.22 -0.47
CA VAL A 26 5.60 -9.94 0.96
C VAL A 26 4.67 -10.76 1.85
N PHE A 27 3.39 -10.81 1.52
CA PHE A 27 2.39 -11.39 2.43
C PHE A 27 2.16 -12.89 2.24
N VAL A 28 2.47 -13.42 1.07
CA VAL A 28 2.27 -14.83 0.78
C VAL A 28 3.61 -15.57 0.74
N VAL A 29 4.49 -15.15 -0.14
CA VAL A 29 5.75 -15.88 -0.38
C VAL A 29 6.72 -15.77 0.79
N GLU A 30 7.05 -14.56 1.22
CA GLU A 30 8.01 -14.37 2.33
C GLU A 30 7.50 -14.96 3.64
N GLN A 31 6.21 -14.84 3.91
CA GLN A 31 5.63 -15.32 5.17
C GLN A 31 5.24 -16.79 5.10
N ASN A 32 5.41 -17.41 3.95
CA ASN A 32 5.04 -18.80 3.74
C ASN A 32 3.61 -19.08 4.24
N CYS A 33 2.69 -18.19 3.85
CA CYS A 33 1.31 -18.25 4.31
C CYS A 33 0.35 -18.28 3.12
N ALA A 34 -0.37 -19.35 2.95
CA ALA A 34 -1.38 -19.46 1.91
C ALA A 34 -2.57 -18.58 2.28
N TYR A 35 -2.72 -17.47 1.59
CA TYR A 35 -3.66 -16.45 1.97
C TYR A 35 -4.12 -15.69 0.72
N GLN A 36 -5.40 -15.38 0.66
CA GLN A 36 -5.98 -14.68 -0.47
C GLN A 36 -5.80 -13.18 -0.29
N ASP A 37 -4.75 -12.62 -0.92
CA ASP A 37 -4.46 -11.21 -0.81
C ASP A 37 -5.48 -10.33 -1.53
N LEU A 38 -6.00 -10.79 -2.66
CA LEU A 38 -7.01 -10.06 -3.41
C LEU A 38 -8.37 -10.25 -2.72
N ASP A 39 -8.89 -9.18 -2.12
CA ASP A 39 -10.06 -9.25 -1.25
C ASP A 39 -11.27 -8.47 -1.78
N ASN A 40 -11.24 -8.05 -3.04
CA ASN A 40 -12.29 -7.27 -3.70
C ASN A 40 -12.53 -5.89 -3.08
N LYS A 41 -11.55 -5.38 -2.31
CA LYS A 41 -11.68 -4.08 -1.63
C LYS A 41 -10.79 -3.00 -2.21
N ASP A 42 -9.90 -3.35 -3.13
CA ASP A 42 -8.93 -2.39 -3.66
C ASP A 42 -9.58 -1.24 -4.42
N ASN A 43 -10.75 -1.47 -4.99
CA ASN A 43 -11.44 -0.46 -5.79
C ASN A 43 -11.94 0.74 -4.99
N LYS A 44 -12.07 0.62 -3.66
CA LYS A 44 -12.49 1.74 -2.81
C LYS A 44 -11.36 2.32 -1.98
N ALA A 45 -10.18 1.75 -2.06
CA ALA A 45 -9.05 2.18 -1.26
C ALA A 45 -8.32 3.35 -1.90
N LEU A 46 -7.59 4.08 -1.06
CA LEU A 46 -6.51 4.93 -1.53
C LEU A 46 -5.24 4.08 -1.51
N HIS A 47 -4.44 4.20 -2.56
CA HIS A 47 -3.21 3.43 -2.71
C HIS A 47 -2.04 4.39 -2.58
N LEU A 48 -1.28 4.24 -1.50
CA LEU A 48 -0.11 5.06 -1.26
C LEU A 48 1.11 4.28 -1.75
N ILE A 49 1.81 4.86 -2.70
CA ILE A 49 2.93 4.21 -3.38
C ILE A 49 4.21 4.97 -3.12
N GLY A 50 5.24 4.25 -2.65
CA GLY A 50 6.60 4.79 -2.53
C GLY A 50 7.45 4.25 -3.66
N GLU A 51 8.05 5.14 -4.43
CA GLU A 51 8.87 4.78 -5.58
C GLU A 51 10.30 5.30 -5.46
N ARG A 52 11.22 4.54 -6.01
CA ARG A 52 12.61 4.95 -6.18
C ARG A 52 13.09 4.47 -7.54
N ASN A 53 13.57 5.40 -8.37
CA ASN A 53 14.06 5.08 -9.72
C ASN A 53 13.01 4.32 -10.54
N ASN A 54 11.76 4.80 -10.48
CA ASN A 54 10.60 4.22 -11.19
C ASN A 54 10.21 2.81 -10.75
N GLU A 55 10.74 2.36 -9.61
CA GLU A 55 10.38 1.07 -9.03
C GLU A 55 9.54 1.30 -7.78
N ILE A 56 8.41 0.58 -7.66
CA ILE A 56 7.57 0.63 -6.47
C ILE A 56 8.24 -0.23 -5.40
N ILE A 57 8.63 0.39 -4.28
CA ILE A 57 9.35 -0.30 -3.20
C ILE A 57 8.62 -0.29 -1.87
N ALA A 58 7.56 0.52 -1.74
CA ALA A 58 6.77 0.59 -0.52
C ALA A 58 5.32 0.87 -0.88
N TYR A 59 4.41 0.45 0.00
CA TYR A 59 2.98 0.55 -0.29
C TYR A 59 2.17 0.51 0.99
N THR A 60 1.07 1.27 1.02
CA THR A 60 0.00 1.08 2.00
C THR A 60 -1.34 1.24 1.32
N ARG A 61 -2.34 0.56 1.89
CA ARG A 61 -3.73 0.66 1.44
C ARG A 61 -4.53 1.35 2.53
N ILE A 62 -5.21 2.44 2.17
CA ILE A 62 -5.95 3.26 3.13
C ILE A 62 -7.42 3.24 2.78
N PHE A 63 -8.28 2.96 3.79
CA PHE A 63 -9.73 3.08 3.66
C PHE A 63 -10.19 4.26 4.50
N LYS A 64 -11.04 5.10 3.94
CA LYS A 64 -11.62 6.18 4.70
C LYS A 64 -12.78 5.63 5.55
N LYS A 65 -13.10 6.35 6.60
CA LYS A 65 -14.17 6.02 7.52
C LYS A 65 -15.48 5.74 6.76
N GLY A 66 -16.10 4.61 7.05
CA GLY A 66 -17.39 4.26 6.50
C GLY A 66 -17.37 3.39 5.25
N ASP A 67 -16.23 3.20 4.58
CA ASP A 67 -16.21 2.37 3.37
C ASP A 67 -16.37 0.89 3.71
N TYR A 68 -15.51 0.35 4.59
CA TYR A 68 -15.60 -1.04 5.03
C TYR A 68 -15.53 -1.16 6.55
N PHE A 69 -15.05 -0.12 7.20
CA PHE A 69 -14.80 -0.12 8.63
C PHE A 69 -15.42 1.12 9.26
N THR A 70 -15.76 1.02 10.54
CA THR A 70 -16.32 2.15 11.30
C THR A 70 -15.38 3.33 11.32
N ASN A 71 -14.07 3.07 11.42
CA ASN A 71 -13.05 4.10 11.44
C ASN A 71 -12.16 3.97 10.21
N SER A 72 -11.35 5.00 9.94
CA SER A 72 -10.33 4.93 8.90
C SER A 72 -9.34 3.82 9.21
N SER A 73 -8.79 3.21 8.18
CA SER A 73 -7.94 2.02 8.33
C SER A 73 -6.74 2.09 7.39
N ILE A 74 -5.60 1.63 7.89
CA ILE A 74 -4.38 1.48 7.11
C ILE A 74 -4.02 0.00 7.12
N GLY A 75 -3.85 -0.58 5.95
CA GLY A 75 -3.50 -1.98 5.83
C GLY A 75 -2.54 -2.25 4.69
N ARG A 76 -2.18 -3.51 4.53
CA ARG A 76 -1.25 -3.94 3.49
C ARG A 76 0.04 -3.10 3.49
N VAL A 77 0.51 -2.74 4.68
CA VAL A 77 1.75 -1.96 4.83
C VAL A 77 2.93 -2.83 4.48
N LEU A 78 3.72 -2.41 3.51
CA LEU A 78 4.90 -3.18 3.12
C LEU A 78 6.04 -2.30 2.61
N VAL A 79 7.23 -2.84 2.73
CA VAL A 79 8.44 -2.33 2.08
C VAL A 79 9.12 -3.53 1.43
N LYS A 80 9.58 -3.36 0.19
CA LYS A 80 10.27 -4.41 -0.52
C LYS A 80 11.52 -4.82 0.26
N LYS A 81 11.79 -6.12 0.34
CA LYS A 81 12.81 -6.70 1.21
C LYS A 81 14.16 -5.98 1.14
N GLU A 82 14.62 -5.66 -0.06
CA GLU A 82 15.94 -5.05 -0.28
C GLU A 82 16.06 -3.64 0.30
N PHE A 83 14.93 -3.00 0.64
CA PHE A 83 14.88 -1.62 1.09
C PHE A 83 14.48 -1.46 2.56
N ARG A 84 14.32 -2.55 3.31
CA ARG A 84 13.76 -2.48 4.67
C ARG A 84 14.66 -1.83 5.71
N LYS A 85 15.95 -1.89 5.53
CA LYS A 85 16.90 -1.35 6.53
C LYS A 85 17.06 0.16 6.48
N LYS A 86 16.29 0.84 5.66
CA LYS A 86 16.41 2.30 5.45
C LYS A 86 15.28 3.08 6.10
N GLU A 87 14.58 2.49 7.06
CA GLU A 87 13.46 3.10 7.80
C GLU A 87 12.31 3.57 6.89
N LEU A 88 12.18 3.02 5.70
CA LEU A 88 11.13 3.42 4.75
C LEU A 88 9.74 3.00 5.23
N GLY A 89 9.64 1.91 5.99
CA GLY A 89 8.38 1.50 6.59
C GLY A 89 7.82 2.57 7.52
N LYS A 90 8.68 3.18 8.33
CA LYS A 90 8.29 4.27 9.20
C LYS A 90 7.84 5.48 8.40
N VAL A 91 8.57 5.83 7.35
CA VAL A 91 8.27 6.97 6.49
C VAL A 91 6.90 6.81 5.82
N ILE A 92 6.63 5.64 5.22
CA ILE A 92 5.36 5.43 4.53
C ILE A 92 4.20 5.37 5.51
N MET A 93 4.42 4.84 6.71
CA MET A 93 3.39 4.79 7.73
C MET A 93 3.04 6.18 8.25
N GLU A 94 4.04 7.01 8.50
CA GLU A 94 3.82 8.40 8.91
C GLU A 94 3.04 9.18 7.86
N LYS A 95 3.36 8.98 6.59
CA LYS A 95 2.63 9.64 5.49
C LYS A 95 1.19 9.15 5.41
N SER A 96 0.95 7.87 5.64
CA SER A 96 -0.39 7.29 5.66
C SER A 96 -1.24 7.91 6.77
N ILE A 97 -0.68 8.06 7.95
CA ILE A 97 -1.35 8.68 9.09
C ILE A 97 -1.67 10.16 8.78
N GLU A 98 -0.74 10.86 8.18
CA GLU A 98 -0.92 12.25 7.77
C GLU A 98 -2.09 12.41 6.82
N ILE A 99 -2.21 11.51 5.84
CA ILE A 99 -3.30 11.53 4.87
C ILE A 99 -4.64 11.30 5.56
N ILE A 100 -4.72 10.36 6.48
CA ILE A 100 -5.94 10.10 7.25
C ILE A 100 -6.36 11.32 8.04
N LYS A 101 -5.42 11.98 8.70
CA LYS A 101 -5.72 13.16 9.52
C LYS A 101 -6.23 14.34 8.69
N LYS A 102 -5.77 14.48 7.45
CA LYS A 102 -6.19 15.58 6.59
C LYS A 102 -7.49 15.34 5.88
N LYS A 103 -7.77 14.11 5.49
CA LYS A 103 -8.90 13.80 4.58
C LYS A 103 -9.98 12.96 5.21
N HIS A 104 -9.69 12.31 6.29
CA HIS A 104 -10.58 11.34 6.92
C HIS A 104 -10.54 11.47 8.42
#